data_42f37dbba24fb092fa25d9cc6c11ab52
#
_entry.id   42f37dbba24fb092fa25d9cc6c11ab52
#
_cell.length_a   1.000
_cell.length_b   1.000
_cell.length_c   1.000
_cell.angle_alpha   90.00
_cell.angle_beta   90.00
_cell.angle_gamma   90.00
#
_symmetry.space_group_name_H-M   'P 1'
#
loop_
_entity.id
_entity.type
_entity.pdbx_description
1 polymer ?
#
loop_
_entity_poly.entity_id
_entity_poly.type
_entity_poly.pdbx_seq_one_letter_code
_entity_poly.pdbx_strand_id
1 'polypeptide(L)'
;MGIFQSLSSEATALKSILATRLAPRILLPAVTNCLCIALLLFWQNCLGPLMNILKEHITGMEKEHLISHQPELTAFFMKVLDFRTEHAEDDLEEVGKIEAYIIDCLISMVMKLSEASFRPLFFKLFDWSKTETTLRDRLLTFHRIADCIADKLKGLFTLFAGHLVKPFAETLNQVNISKTDEAFFDSDNNTEKSCLLLQFTMDCLHKLFLFDTQKFLSKERAETLMQPLVDQLENVLGGDEKFQERVTAHLIPCIAQFSVAMADDSLWKPLNYQILLKTRHSSPKVRFAALLALIEVAQKLKENYLVLLPESIPFLAELMEDECEEVEQQCQKTIQQLEVILGEPLQSYF
;
A
#
# COMPACT_ATOMS: atom_id res chain seq x y z
N MET A 1 -6.94 30.12 29.50
CA MET A 1 -6.28 28.80 29.31
C MET A 1 -6.83 27.71 30.23
N GLY A 2 -6.94 27.91 31.52
CA GLY A 2 -7.38 26.85 32.46
C GLY A 2 -8.77 26.25 32.23
N ILE A 3 -9.77 27.04 31.81
CA ILE A 3 -11.15 26.56 31.57
C ILE A 3 -11.20 25.63 30.34
N PHE A 4 -10.49 25.94 29.25
CA PHE A 4 -10.44 25.10 28.06
C PHE A 4 -9.70 23.77 28.33
N GLN A 5 -8.65 23.77 29.16
CA GLN A 5 -7.96 22.55 29.56
C GLN A 5 -8.85 21.66 30.47
N SER A 6 -9.62 22.27 31.39
CA SER A 6 -10.58 21.54 32.24
C SER A 6 -11.68 20.88 31.38
N LEU A 7 -12.30 21.63 30.48
CA LEU A 7 -13.36 21.12 29.60
C LEU A 7 -12.84 20.00 28.68
N SER A 8 -11.61 20.10 28.16
CA SER A 8 -10.98 19.06 27.35
C SER A 8 -10.72 17.78 28.16
N SER A 9 -10.28 17.91 29.40
CA SER A 9 -10.06 16.78 30.33
C SER A 9 -11.37 16.07 30.66
N GLU A 10 -12.42 16.84 30.98
CA GLU A 10 -13.75 16.29 31.29
C GLU A 10 -14.38 15.60 30.08
N ALA A 11 -14.23 16.17 28.87
CA ALA A 11 -14.69 15.56 27.64
C ALA A 11 -13.95 14.24 27.33
N THR A 12 -12.64 14.18 27.60
CA THR A 12 -11.83 12.97 27.43
C THR A 12 -12.25 11.88 28.43
N ALA A 13 -12.48 12.25 29.69
CA ALA A 13 -12.96 11.34 30.71
C ALA A 13 -14.36 10.79 30.37
N LEU A 14 -15.26 11.63 29.86
CA LEU A 14 -16.59 11.21 29.41
C LEU A 14 -16.52 10.23 28.24
N LYS A 15 -15.67 10.49 27.24
CA LYS A 15 -15.45 9.58 26.11
C LYS A 15 -14.98 8.20 26.60
N SER A 16 -14.03 8.15 27.48
CA SER A 16 -13.52 6.88 28.05
C SER A 16 -14.60 6.14 28.84
N ILE A 17 -15.43 6.84 29.61
CA ILE A 17 -16.54 6.24 30.35
C ILE A 17 -17.57 5.65 29.37
N LEU A 18 -17.94 6.38 28.32
CA LEU A 18 -18.86 5.88 27.31
C LEU A 18 -18.33 4.62 26.61
N ALA A 19 -17.05 4.65 26.23
CA ALA A 19 -16.41 3.53 25.54
C ALA A 19 -16.27 2.28 26.42
N THR A 20 -16.00 2.42 27.71
CA THR A 20 -15.60 1.32 28.59
C THR A 20 -16.72 0.77 29.48
N ARG A 21 -17.72 1.59 29.82
CA ARG A 21 -18.77 1.21 30.79
C ARG A 21 -20.13 0.93 30.20
N LEU A 22 -20.42 1.37 28.95
CA LEU A 22 -21.67 1.06 28.31
C LEU A 22 -21.65 -0.36 27.72
N ALA A 23 -22.76 -1.07 27.86
CA ALA A 23 -22.91 -2.36 27.21
C ALA A 23 -22.99 -2.19 25.67
N PRO A 24 -22.44 -3.12 24.86
CA PRO A 24 -22.50 -3.06 23.39
C PRO A 24 -23.88 -2.81 22.83
N ARG A 25 -24.90 -3.48 23.39
CA ARG A 25 -26.32 -3.33 23.00
C ARG A 25 -26.87 -1.89 23.13
N ILE A 26 -26.21 -1.04 23.92
CA ILE A 26 -26.59 0.36 24.10
C ILE A 26 -25.72 1.26 23.24
N LEU A 27 -24.41 1.04 23.26
CA LEU A 27 -23.44 1.89 22.56
C LEU A 27 -23.53 1.76 21.04
N LEU A 28 -23.62 0.55 20.50
CA LEU A 28 -23.60 0.34 19.04
C LEU A 28 -24.77 1.00 18.32
N PRO A 29 -26.05 0.88 18.78
CA PRO A 29 -27.14 1.62 18.17
C PRO A 29 -26.99 3.13 18.30
N ALA A 30 -26.48 3.62 19.45
CA ALA A 30 -26.24 5.05 19.66
C ALA A 30 -25.17 5.60 18.71
N VAL A 31 -24.06 4.90 18.52
CA VAL A 31 -23.00 5.26 17.56
C VAL A 31 -23.55 5.24 16.13
N THR A 32 -24.34 4.22 15.77
CA THR A 32 -24.94 4.11 14.44
C THR A 32 -25.89 5.27 14.14
N ASN A 33 -26.69 5.69 15.12
CA ASN A 33 -27.59 6.84 14.98
C ASN A 33 -26.83 8.16 14.90
N CYS A 34 -25.80 8.34 15.74
CA CYS A 34 -24.92 9.51 15.69
C CYS A 34 -24.16 9.61 14.38
N LEU A 35 -23.78 8.48 13.77
CA LEU A 35 -23.09 8.43 12.48
C LEU A 35 -23.91 9.13 11.39
N CYS A 36 -25.20 8.85 11.29
CA CYS A 36 -26.05 9.47 10.27
C CYS A 36 -26.09 11.00 10.39
N ILE A 37 -26.07 11.52 11.62
CA ILE A 37 -26.05 12.96 11.89
C ILE A 37 -24.64 13.53 11.61
N ALA A 38 -23.61 12.83 12.04
CA ALA A 38 -22.22 13.25 11.85
C ALA A 38 -21.86 13.34 10.36
N LEU A 39 -22.24 12.35 9.55
CA LEU A 39 -22.01 12.33 8.12
C LEU A 39 -22.72 13.47 7.38
N LEU A 40 -23.92 13.85 7.82
CA LEU A 40 -24.73 14.87 7.13
C LEU A 40 -24.36 16.31 7.48
N LEU A 41 -23.89 16.59 8.71
CA LEU A 41 -23.82 17.95 9.21
C LEU A 41 -22.44 18.43 9.67
N PHE A 42 -21.60 17.55 10.27
CA PHE A 42 -20.38 17.95 10.98
C PHE A 42 -19.26 16.91 10.94
N TRP A 43 -19.11 16.18 9.81
CA TRP A 43 -18.16 15.07 9.75
C TRP A 43 -16.73 15.45 10.14
N GLN A 44 -16.25 16.64 9.76
CA GLN A 44 -14.89 17.11 10.04
C GLN A 44 -14.55 17.12 11.52
N ASN A 45 -15.49 17.45 12.38
CA ASN A 45 -15.26 17.62 13.83
C ASN A 45 -15.79 16.46 14.67
N CYS A 46 -16.72 15.67 14.16
CA CYS A 46 -17.47 14.69 14.96
C CYS A 46 -17.08 13.25 14.63
N LEU A 47 -16.78 12.94 13.37
CA LEU A 47 -16.60 11.56 12.94
C LEU A 47 -15.33 10.92 13.52
N GLY A 48 -14.22 11.64 13.56
CA GLY A 48 -12.98 11.15 14.19
C GLY A 48 -13.16 10.78 15.66
N PRO A 49 -13.66 11.69 16.51
CA PRO A 49 -13.97 11.38 17.92
C PRO A 49 -14.94 10.21 18.10
N LEU A 50 -15.98 10.11 17.25
CA LEU A 50 -16.93 8.99 17.27
C LEU A 50 -16.24 7.65 16.98
N MET A 51 -15.38 7.60 15.97
CA MET A 51 -14.60 6.40 15.64
C MET A 51 -13.66 6.01 16.79
N ASN A 52 -13.06 6.97 17.47
CA ASN A 52 -12.20 6.68 18.62
C ASN A 52 -12.98 6.06 19.80
N ILE A 53 -14.19 6.54 20.07
CA ILE A 53 -15.07 5.94 21.09
C ILE A 53 -15.38 4.48 20.73
N LEU A 54 -15.77 4.23 19.48
CA LEU A 54 -16.07 2.89 19.00
C LEU A 54 -14.84 1.99 19.04
N LYS A 55 -13.66 2.49 18.64
CA LYS A 55 -12.40 1.76 18.69
C LYS A 55 -12.05 1.32 20.12
N GLU A 56 -12.12 2.24 21.10
CA GLU A 56 -11.88 1.90 22.50
C GLU A 56 -12.86 0.85 23.00
N HIS A 57 -14.14 0.97 22.62
CA HIS A 57 -15.18 0.01 22.98
C HIS A 57 -14.89 -1.38 22.40
N ILE A 58 -14.57 -1.48 21.10
CA ILE A 58 -14.19 -2.74 20.45
C ILE A 58 -12.94 -3.33 21.10
N THR A 59 -11.95 -2.51 21.41
CA THR A 59 -10.71 -2.95 22.06
C THR A 59 -10.95 -3.53 23.45
N GLY A 60 -11.89 -2.96 24.22
CA GLY A 60 -12.28 -3.46 25.53
C GLY A 60 -13.26 -4.65 25.52
N MET A 61 -13.85 -4.96 24.38
CA MET A 61 -14.89 -5.98 24.27
C MET A 61 -14.30 -7.39 24.36
N GLU A 62 -14.95 -8.28 25.11
CA GLU A 62 -14.60 -9.71 25.14
C GLU A 62 -14.88 -10.37 23.79
N LYS A 63 -14.14 -11.45 23.45
CA LYS A 63 -14.26 -12.13 22.14
C LYS A 63 -15.66 -12.65 21.85
N GLU A 64 -16.32 -13.22 22.85
CA GLU A 64 -17.69 -13.75 22.72
C GLU A 64 -18.68 -12.63 22.39
N HIS A 65 -18.55 -11.49 23.06
CA HIS A 65 -19.37 -10.31 22.79
C HIS A 65 -19.09 -9.74 21.39
N LEU A 66 -17.82 -9.71 20.98
CA LEU A 66 -17.46 -9.26 19.63
C LEU A 66 -18.08 -10.14 18.55
N ILE A 67 -18.02 -11.46 18.71
CA ILE A 67 -18.60 -12.42 17.76
C ILE A 67 -20.12 -12.23 17.66
N SER A 68 -20.81 -12.02 18.78
CA SER A 68 -22.26 -11.82 18.80
C SER A 68 -22.68 -10.52 18.12
N HIS A 69 -21.84 -9.46 18.16
CA HIS A 69 -22.10 -8.16 17.54
C HIS A 69 -21.41 -7.98 16.18
N GLN A 70 -20.65 -8.96 15.69
CA GLN A 70 -19.93 -8.86 14.43
C GLN A 70 -20.82 -8.52 13.22
N PRO A 71 -22.01 -9.09 13.04
CA PRO A 71 -22.88 -8.73 11.92
C PRO A 71 -23.29 -7.25 11.95
N GLU A 72 -23.61 -6.72 13.13
CA GLU A 72 -23.98 -5.30 13.31
C GLU A 72 -22.79 -4.36 13.03
N LEU A 73 -21.61 -4.69 13.60
CA LEU A 73 -20.37 -3.95 13.34
C LEU A 73 -19.98 -4.01 11.86
N THR A 74 -20.12 -5.16 11.22
CA THR A 74 -19.83 -5.29 9.79
C THR A 74 -20.75 -4.39 8.96
N ALA A 75 -22.04 -4.38 9.25
CA ALA A 75 -23.00 -3.52 8.57
C ALA A 75 -22.68 -2.02 8.79
N PHE A 76 -22.28 -1.66 10.00
CA PHE A 76 -21.81 -0.30 10.33
C PHE A 76 -20.57 0.08 9.49
N PHE A 77 -19.52 -0.75 9.48
CA PHE A 77 -18.31 -0.47 8.71
C PHE A 77 -18.57 -0.40 7.21
N MET A 78 -19.41 -1.28 6.65
CA MET A 78 -19.76 -1.24 5.23
C MET A 78 -20.43 0.09 4.84
N LYS A 79 -21.16 0.71 5.76
CA LYS A 79 -21.76 2.02 5.53
C LYS A 79 -20.76 3.16 5.66
N VAL A 80 -19.95 3.17 6.73
CA VAL A 80 -19.02 4.29 6.99
C VAL A 80 -17.82 4.29 6.04
N LEU A 81 -17.45 3.15 5.46
CA LEU A 81 -16.38 3.05 4.47
C LEU A 81 -16.73 3.72 3.13
N ASP A 82 -18.00 3.97 2.85
CA ASP A 82 -18.40 4.77 1.69
C ASP A 82 -18.10 6.28 1.87
N PHE A 83 -17.58 6.69 3.03
CA PHE A 83 -17.27 8.08 3.34
C PHE A 83 -16.42 8.76 2.24
N ARG A 84 -15.34 8.15 1.77
CA ARG A 84 -14.53 8.71 0.69
C ARG A 84 -15.32 8.87 -0.61
N THR A 85 -16.16 7.92 -0.95
CA THR A 85 -17.00 7.96 -2.15
C THR A 85 -18.05 9.07 -2.06
N GLU A 86 -18.64 9.25 -0.89
CA GLU A 86 -19.62 10.32 -0.62
C GLU A 86 -18.98 11.71 -0.59
N HIS A 87 -17.66 11.80 -0.35
CA HIS A 87 -16.86 13.02 -0.26
C HIS A 87 -15.76 13.06 -1.34
N ALA A 88 -16.04 12.53 -2.53
CA ALA A 88 -15.05 12.34 -3.60
C ALA A 88 -14.45 13.67 -4.12
N GLU A 89 -15.23 14.77 -4.03
CA GLU A 89 -14.81 16.11 -4.49
C GLU A 89 -14.33 17.02 -3.34
N ASP A 90 -14.35 16.53 -2.10
CA ASP A 90 -13.89 17.29 -0.94
C ASP A 90 -12.33 17.24 -0.85
N ASP A 91 -11.78 18.03 0.07
CA ASP A 91 -10.34 18.08 0.30
C ASP A 91 -9.77 16.69 0.60
N LEU A 92 -8.86 16.22 -0.25
CA LEU A 92 -8.33 14.85 -0.22
C LEU A 92 -7.56 14.55 1.08
N GLU A 93 -6.88 15.54 1.66
CA GLU A 93 -6.13 15.39 2.91
C GLU A 93 -7.08 15.24 4.09
N GLU A 94 -8.10 16.09 4.18
CA GLU A 94 -9.11 16.04 5.25
C GLU A 94 -9.93 14.74 5.18
N VAL A 95 -10.38 14.34 3.97
CA VAL A 95 -11.05 13.05 3.74
C VAL A 95 -10.13 11.89 4.16
N GLY A 96 -8.84 11.97 3.82
CA GLY A 96 -7.85 10.98 4.19
C GLY A 96 -7.64 10.86 5.70
N LYS A 97 -7.68 11.96 6.45
CA LYS A 97 -7.59 11.96 7.92
C LYS A 97 -8.78 11.24 8.57
N ILE A 98 -9.98 11.54 8.11
CA ILE A 98 -11.19 10.89 8.63
C ILE A 98 -11.22 9.41 8.28
N GLU A 99 -10.91 9.06 7.04
CA GLU A 99 -10.81 7.66 6.61
C GLU A 99 -9.79 6.87 7.45
N ALA A 100 -8.69 7.51 7.86
CA ALA A 100 -7.71 6.89 8.76
C ALA A 100 -8.35 6.48 10.11
N TYR A 101 -9.19 7.31 10.70
CA TYR A 101 -9.91 6.96 11.93
C TYR A 101 -10.88 5.79 11.71
N ILE A 102 -11.60 5.77 10.58
CA ILE A 102 -12.51 4.68 10.23
C ILE A 102 -11.76 3.36 10.08
N ILE A 103 -10.67 3.37 9.31
CA ILE A 103 -9.85 2.18 9.06
C ILE A 103 -9.20 1.69 10.36
N ASP A 104 -8.67 2.58 11.18
CA ASP A 104 -8.03 2.23 12.45
C ASP A 104 -9.04 1.56 13.42
N CYS A 105 -10.28 2.05 13.43
CA CYS A 105 -11.39 1.41 14.15
C CYS A 105 -11.72 0.01 13.59
N LEU A 106 -11.81 -0.15 12.26
CA LEU A 106 -12.02 -1.45 11.61
C LEU A 106 -10.89 -2.43 11.95
N ILE A 107 -9.64 -1.99 11.90
CA ILE A 107 -8.47 -2.81 12.23
C ILE A 107 -8.52 -3.28 13.68
N SER A 108 -9.01 -2.46 14.63
CA SER A 108 -9.18 -2.90 16.02
C SER A 108 -10.12 -4.10 16.17
N MET A 109 -11.16 -4.17 15.32
CA MET A 109 -12.03 -5.34 15.22
C MET A 109 -11.30 -6.53 14.58
N VAL A 110 -10.64 -6.31 13.44
CA VAL A 110 -9.90 -7.37 12.70
C VAL A 110 -8.90 -8.08 13.61
N MET A 111 -8.17 -7.34 14.44
CA MET A 111 -7.15 -7.88 15.36
C MET A 111 -7.72 -8.83 16.42
N LYS A 112 -9.01 -8.82 16.65
CA LYS A 112 -9.69 -9.69 17.62
C LYS A 112 -10.40 -10.88 16.98
N LEU A 113 -10.57 -10.86 15.65
CA LEU A 113 -11.24 -11.96 14.93
C LEU A 113 -10.33 -13.17 14.77
N SER A 114 -10.94 -14.35 14.81
CA SER A 114 -10.30 -15.57 14.31
C SER A 114 -10.23 -15.56 12.78
N GLU A 115 -9.41 -16.43 12.20
CA GLU A 115 -9.38 -16.61 10.74
C GLU A 115 -10.77 -16.91 10.16
N ALA A 116 -11.51 -17.81 10.80
CA ALA A 116 -12.85 -18.17 10.37
C ALA A 116 -13.83 -17.00 10.39
N SER A 117 -13.70 -16.10 11.36
CA SER A 117 -14.54 -14.90 11.48
C SER A 117 -14.09 -13.77 10.58
N PHE A 118 -12.77 -13.65 10.33
CA PHE A 118 -12.21 -12.63 9.45
C PHE A 118 -12.47 -12.92 7.97
N ARG A 119 -12.43 -14.19 7.56
CA ARG A 119 -12.61 -14.62 6.16
C ARG A 119 -13.87 -14.04 5.49
N PRO A 120 -15.08 -14.16 6.07
CA PRO A 120 -16.28 -13.56 5.47
C PRO A 120 -16.21 -12.03 5.39
N LEU A 121 -15.62 -11.37 6.39
CA LEU A 121 -15.44 -9.92 6.39
C LEU A 121 -14.50 -9.48 5.25
N PHE A 122 -13.37 -10.16 5.09
CA PHE A 122 -12.41 -9.87 4.03
C PHE A 122 -13.06 -9.96 2.65
N PHE A 123 -13.78 -11.04 2.35
CA PHE A 123 -14.44 -11.18 1.06
C PHE A 123 -15.55 -10.17 0.86
N LYS A 124 -16.26 -9.79 1.91
CA LYS A 124 -17.28 -8.73 1.82
C LYS A 124 -16.67 -7.38 1.49
N LEU A 125 -15.52 -7.02 2.10
CA LEU A 125 -14.77 -5.81 1.77
C LEU A 125 -14.20 -5.87 0.34
N PHE A 126 -13.68 -7.02 -0.06
CA PHE A 126 -13.13 -7.23 -1.39
C PHE A 126 -14.20 -7.12 -2.48
N ASP A 127 -15.36 -7.71 -2.27
CA ASP A 127 -16.48 -7.62 -3.23
C ASP A 127 -17.07 -6.20 -3.27
N TRP A 128 -17.15 -5.52 -2.12
CA TRP A 128 -17.54 -4.11 -2.05
C TRP A 128 -16.61 -3.19 -2.85
N SER A 129 -15.32 -3.50 -2.92
CA SER A 129 -14.34 -2.72 -3.69
C SER A 129 -14.43 -2.93 -5.21
N LYS A 130 -15.01 -4.04 -5.67
CA LYS A 130 -15.15 -4.41 -7.10
C LYS A 130 -16.36 -3.76 -7.76
N THR A 131 -16.69 -2.57 -7.41
CA THR A 131 -17.87 -1.91 -7.95
C THR A 131 -17.61 -1.27 -9.31
N GLU A 132 -18.70 -0.83 -9.96
CA GLU A 132 -18.67 -0.17 -11.26
C GLU A 132 -17.72 1.03 -11.30
N THR A 133 -17.32 1.42 -12.49
CA THR A 133 -16.35 2.51 -12.75
C THR A 133 -16.67 3.83 -12.05
N THR A 134 -17.94 4.08 -11.71
CA THR A 134 -18.40 5.28 -11.00
C THR A 134 -18.03 5.32 -9.52
N LEU A 135 -17.56 4.21 -8.93
CA LEU A 135 -17.27 4.11 -7.50
C LEU A 135 -15.80 3.70 -7.22
N ARG A 136 -14.88 4.15 -8.07
CA ARG A 136 -13.44 3.82 -7.94
C ARG A 136 -12.81 4.29 -6.64
N ASP A 137 -13.41 5.27 -5.95
CA ASP A 137 -12.99 5.67 -4.61
C ASP A 137 -13.06 4.52 -3.58
N ARG A 138 -13.99 3.57 -3.74
CA ARG A 138 -14.03 2.34 -2.93
C ARG A 138 -12.78 1.49 -3.12
N LEU A 139 -12.24 1.42 -4.33
CA LEU A 139 -11.00 0.69 -4.60
C LEU A 139 -9.82 1.33 -3.87
N LEU A 140 -9.71 2.66 -3.89
CA LEU A 140 -8.68 3.40 -3.16
C LEU A 140 -8.76 3.12 -1.66
N THR A 141 -9.96 3.20 -1.06
CA THR A 141 -10.20 2.86 0.34
C THR A 141 -9.81 1.41 0.65
N PHE A 142 -10.19 0.47 -0.21
CA PHE A 142 -9.87 -0.96 -0.02
C PHE A 142 -8.37 -1.23 -0.07
N HIS A 143 -7.63 -0.62 -1.01
CA HIS A 143 -6.16 -0.78 -1.08
C HIS A 143 -5.48 -0.24 0.19
N ARG A 144 -5.98 0.86 0.74
CA ARG A 144 -5.53 1.38 2.03
C ARG A 144 -5.83 0.43 3.18
N ILE A 145 -7.03 -0.16 3.22
CA ILE A 145 -7.41 -1.19 4.21
C ILE A 145 -6.49 -2.39 4.08
N ALA A 146 -6.27 -2.89 2.86
CA ALA A 146 -5.40 -4.04 2.62
C ALA A 146 -3.96 -3.80 3.09
N ASP A 147 -3.43 -2.60 2.85
CA ASP A 147 -2.12 -2.18 3.36
C ASP A 147 -2.06 -2.20 4.89
N CYS A 148 -3.08 -1.63 5.55
CA CYS A 148 -3.18 -1.64 7.01
C CYS A 148 -3.33 -3.06 7.59
N ILE A 149 -4.10 -3.94 6.93
CA ILE A 149 -4.25 -5.34 7.34
C ILE A 149 -2.92 -6.08 7.18
N ALA A 150 -2.21 -5.88 6.06
CA ALA A 150 -0.90 -6.49 5.82
C ALA A 150 0.11 -6.11 6.91
N ASP A 151 0.10 -4.84 7.36
CA ASP A 151 0.94 -4.37 8.46
C ASP A 151 0.64 -5.08 9.79
N LYS A 152 -0.63 -5.30 10.11
CA LYS A 152 -1.07 -5.86 11.40
C LYS A 152 -1.06 -7.37 11.44
N LEU A 153 -1.57 -8.02 10.41
CA LEU A 153 -1.66 -9.48 10.35
C LEU A 153 -0.40 -10.16 9.80
N LYS A 154 0.46 -9.38 9.11
CA LYS A 154 1.73 -9.89 8.58
C LYS A 154 1.56 -11.18 7.78
N GLY A 155 2.34 -12.23 8.10
CA GLY A 155 2.28 -13.53 7.43
C GLY A 155 0.89 -14.20 7.44
N LEU A 156 0.03 -13.91 8.40
CA LEU A 156 -1.34 -14.42 8.41
C LEU A 156 -2.20 -13.87 7.28
N PHE A 157 -1.91 -12.64 6.83
CA PHE A 157 -2.65 -12.05 5.72
C PHE A 157 -2.32 -12.70 4.37
N THR A 158 -1.15 -13.35 4.24
CA THR A 158 -0.80 -14.08 3.01
C THR A 158 -1.78 -15.20 2.65
N LEU A 159 -2.53 -15.72 3.62
CA LEU A 159 -3.60 -16.70 3.40
C LEU A 159 -4.76 -16.15 2.53
N PHE A 160 -4.94 -14.84 2.50
CA PHE A 160 -5.99 -14.14 1.75
C PHE A 160 -5.45 -13.43 0.51
N ALA A 161 -4.19 -13.08 0.53
CA ALA A 161 -3.54 -12.21 -0.46
C ALA A 161 -3.50 -12.79 -1.88
N GLY A 162 -3.67 -14.10 -2.05
CA GLY A 162 -3.77 -14.73 -3.36
C GLY A 162 -4.87 -14.13 -4.24
N HIS A 163 -5.96 -13.66 -3.64
CA HIS A 163 -7.07 -13.01 -4.34
C HIS A 163 -6.75 -11.59 -4.79
N LEU A 164 -5.69 -10.97 -4.23
CA LEU A 164 -5.28 -9.59 -4.53
C LEU A 164 -4.28 -9.51 -5.69
N VAL A 165 -3.61 -10.59 -6.05
CA VAL A 165 -2.50 -10.59 -7.04
C VAL A 165 -2.95 -10.02 -8.39
N LYS A 166 -3.99 -10.59 -8.98
CA LYS A 166 -4.52 -10.13 -10.28
C LYS A 166 -5.09 -8.72 -10.20
N PRO A 167 -6.00 -8.38 -9.24
CA PRO A 167 -6.50 -7.01 -9.08
C PRO A 167 -5.39 -5.97 -8.88
N PHE A 168 -4.34 -6.28 -8.13
CA PHE A 168 -3.23 -5.35 -7.93
C PHE A 168 -2.40 -5.17 -9.20
N ALA A 169 -2.11 -6.25 -9.93
CA ALA A 169 -1.46 -6.17 -11.25
C ALA A 169 -2.27 -5.33 -12.24
N GLU A 170 -3.59 -5.52 -12.29
CA GLU A 170 -4.52 -4.74 -13.12
C GLU A 170 -4.50 -3.26 -12.72
N THR A 171 -4.57 -2.94 -11.42
CA THR A 171 -4.50 -1.57 -10.92
C THR A 171 -3.19 -0.90 -11.33
N LEU A 172 -2.04 -1.57 -11.15
CA LEU A 172 -0.74 -1.03 -11.54
C LEU A 172 -0.67 -0.72 -13.05
N ASN A 173 -1.31 -1.53 -13.89
CA ASN A 173 -1.37 -1.28 -15.33
C ASN A 173 -2.33 -0.16 -15.71
N GLN A 174 -3.52 -0.10 -15.09
CA GLN A 174 -4.56 0.87 -15.41
C GLN A 174 -4.21 2.29 -14.93
N VAL A 175 -3.39 2.40 -13.89
CA VAL A 175 -2.96 3.69 -13.32
C VAL A 175 -1.58 4.12 -13.83
N ASN A 176 -1.06 3.47 -14.86
CA ASN A 176 0.25 3.78 -15.45
C ASN A 176 0.10 4.62 -16.71
N ILE A 177 0.51 5.90 -16.65
CA ILE A 177 0.42 6.84 -17.78
C ILE A 177 1.39 6.52 -18.94
N SER A 178 2.35 5.61 -18.74
CA SER A 178 3.15 5.09 -19.86
C SER A 178 2.37 4.07 -20.70
N LYS A 179 1.24 3.59 -20.22
CA LYS A 179 0.40 2.56 -20.86
C LYS A 179 -0.96 3.07 -21.33
N THR A 180 -1.49 4.09 -20.67
CA THR A 180 -2.82 4.64 -20.97
C THR A 180 -2.88 6.12 -20.67
N ASP A 181 -3.56 6.87 -21.53
CA ASP A 181 -3.86 8.30 -21.32
C ASP A 181 -5.21 8.52 -20.61
N GLU A 182 -5.93 7.44 -20.29
CA GLU A 182 -7.23 7.53 -19.65
C GLU A 182 -7.08 7.82 -18.15
N ALA A 183 -7.83 8.82 -17.66
CA ALA A 183 -7.94 9.10 -16.23
C ALA A 183 -8.58 7.91 -15.50
N PHE A 184 -7.96 7.49 -14.40
CA PHE A 184 -8.51 6.38 -13.62
C PHE A 184 -9.70 6.80 -12.77
N PHE A 185 -9.63 7.96 -12.11
CA PHE A 185 -10.74 8.52 -11.34
C PHE A 185 -11.45 9.60 -12.17
N ASP A 186 -12.78 9.62 -12.10
CA ASP A 186 -13.61 10.64 -12.72
C ASP A 186 -13.84 11.81 -11.75
N SER A 187 -12.73 12.52 -11.43
CA SER A 187 -12.72 13.65 -10.50
C SER A 187 -11.53 14.56 -10.78
N ASP A 188 -11.62 15.83 -10.39
CA ASP A 188 -10.57 16.83 -10.59
C ASP A 188 -9.25 16.46 -9.89
N ASN A 189 -9.31 15.72 -8.78
CA ASN A 189 -8.16 15.22 -8.02
C ASN A 189 -7.70 13.80 -8.44
N ASN A 190 -7.99 13.41 -9.70
CA ASN A 190 -7.60 12.10 -10.23
C ASN A 190 -6.13 11.77 -10.04
N THR A 191 -5.23 12.70 -10.34
CA THR A 191 -3.78 12.48 -10.26
C THR A 191 -3.34 12.17 -8.83
N GLU A 192 -3.81 12.92 -7.86
CA GLU A 192 -3.49 12.73 -6.44
C GLU A 192 -4.04 11.41 -5.91
N LYS A 193 -5.30 11.09 -6.23
CA LYS A 193 -5.91 9.79 -5.88
C LYS A 193 -5.17 8.62 -6.52
N SER A 194 -4.79 8.75 -7.77
CA SER A 194 -4.01 7.74 -8.50
C SER A 194 -2.63 7.52 -7.88
N CYS A 195 -1.94 8.58 -7.45
CA CYS A 195 -0.68 8.47 -6.72
C CYS A 195 -0.86 7.73 -5.39
N LEU A 196 -1.91 8.04 -4.63
CA LEU A 196 -2.23 7.32 -3.39
C LEU A 196 -2.58 5.85 -3.62
N LEU A 197 -3.34 5.56 -4.68
CA LEU A 197 -3.70 4.18 -5.02
C LEU A 197 -2.46 3.34 -5.35
N LEU A 198 -1.53 3.88 -6.14
CA LEU A 198 -0.25 3.24 -6.43
C LEU A 198 0.57 3.03 -5.16
N GLN A 199 0.64 4.02 -4.29
CA GLN A 199 1.36 3.94 -3.01
C GLN A 199 0.82 2.80 -2.15
N PHE A 200 -0.49 2.77 -1.87
CA PHE A 200 -1.09 1.72 -1.05
C PHE A 200 -0.94 0.33 -1.67
N THR A 201 -1.03 0.22 -3.01
CA THR A 201 -0.82 -1.04 -3.72
C THR A 201 0.60 -1.55 -3.53
N MET A 202 1.61 -0.70 -3.74
CA MET A 202 3.02 -1.09 -3.59
C MET A 202 3.40 -1.35 -2.14
N ASP A 203 2.90 -0.56 -1.19
CA ASP A 203 3.16 -0.75 0.24
C ASP A 203 2.54 -2.05 0.74
N CYS A 204 1.32 -2.39 0.31
CA CYS A 204 0.70 -3.66 0.61
C CYS A 204 1.49 -4.84 0.03
N LEU A 205 1.88 -4.77 -1.25
CA LEU A 205 2.70 -5.80 -1.90
C LEU A 205 4.05 -5.96 -1.20
N HIS A 206 4.73 -4.86 -0.86
CA HIS A 206 5.99 -4.89 -0.11
C HIS A 206 5.85 -5.68 1.20
N LYS A 207 4.79 -5.41 1.98
CA LYS A 207 4.52 -6.12 3.24
C LYS A 207 4.19 -7.60 3.00
N LEU A 208 3.43 -7.92 1.96
CA LEU A 208 3.14 -9.31 1.58
C LEU A 208 4.43 -10.08 1.23
N PHE A 209 5.36 -9.45 0.52
CA PHE A 209 6.66 -10.05 0.21
C PHE A 209 7.57 -10.15 1.44
N LEU A 210 7.56 -9.11 2.29
CA LEU A 210 8.38 -9.07 3.50
C LEU A 210 7.98 -10.16 4.50
N PHE A 211 6.69 -10.43 4.62
CA PHE A 211 6.14 -11.39 5.57
C PHE A 211 5.78 -12.73 4.93
N ASP A 212 6.31 -13.03 3.74
CA ASP A 212 6.07 -14.28 3.02
C ASP A 212 6.83 -15.47 3.64
N THR A 213 6.31 -15.98 4.76
CA THR A 213 6.83 -17.16 5.44
C THR A 213 6.24 -18.47 4.91
N GLN A 214 5.16 -18.40 4.13
CA GLN A 214 4.36 -19.53 3.66
C GLN A 214 4.54 -19.83 2.18
N LYS A 215 5.53 -19.20 1.51
CA LYS A 215 5.70 -19.26 0.06
C LYS A 215 4.43 -18.86 -0.70
N PHE A 216 3.80 -17.77 -0.23
CA PHE A 216 2.67 -17.15 -0.89
C PHE A 216 2.99 -16.81 -2.35
N LEU A 217 4.20 -16.29 -2.61
CA LEU A 217 4.63 -15.89 -3.93
C LEU A 217 5.04 -17.12 -4.77
N SER A 218 4.05 -17.78 -5.38
CA SER A 218 4.29 -18.82 -6.37
C SER A 218 4.89 -18.24 -7.66
N LYS A 219 5.44 -19.11 -8.52
CA LYS A 219 5.94 -18.71 -9.84
C LYS A 219 4.88 -17.96 -10.66
N GLU A 220 3.66 -18.48 -10.74
CA GLU A 220 2.55 -17.84 -11.46
C GLU A 220 2.24 -16.44 -10.92
N ARG A 221 2.21 -16.27 -9.60
CA ARG A 221 1.98 -14.98 -8.97
C ARG A 221 3.13 -14.00 -9.19
N ALA A 222 4.36 -14.49 -9.14
CA ALA A 222 5.54 -13.69 -9.47
C ALA A 222 5.51 -13.22 -10.93
N GLU A 223 5.23 -14.10 -11.87
CA GLU A 223 5.09 -13.75 -13.30
C GLU A 223 3.95 -12.73 -13.54
N THR A 224 2.84 -12.85 -12.80
CA THR A 224 1.70 -11.91 -12.90
C THR A 224 2.06 -10.50 -12.43
N LEU A 225 2.87 -10.37 -11.38
CA LEU A 225 3.22 -9.08 -10.76
C LEU A 225 4.47 -8.43 -11.35
N MET A 226 5.38 -9.20 -11.94
CA MET A 226 6.72 -8.75 -12.33
C MET A 226 6.67 -7.56 -13.28
N GLN A 227 6.03 -7.72 -14.45
CA GLN A 227 5.98 -6.66 -15.45
C GLN A 227 5.21 -5.42 -14.95
N PRO A 228 4.00 -5.54 -14.34
CA PRO A 228 3.28 -4.39 -13.80
C PRO A 228 4.07 -3.61 -12.75
N LEU A 229 4.87 -4.27 -11.89
CA LEU A 229 5.73 -3.61 -10.92
C LEU A 229 6.91 -2.89 -11.56
N VAL A 230 7.66 -3.58 -12.44
CA VAL A 230 8.83 -2.98 -13.09
C VAL A 230 8.44 -1.81 -13.99
N ASP A 231 7.31 -1.87 -14.66
CA ASP A 231 6.80 -0.78 -15.51
C ASP A 231 6.44 0.48 -14.72
N GLN A 232 6.30 0.40 -13.39
CA GLN A 232 6.14 1.60 -12.56
C GLN A 232 7.40 2.50 -12.57
N LEU A 233 8.57 1.98 -12.95
CA LEU A 233 9.78 2.78 -13.16
C LEU A 233 9.63 3.81 -14.30
N GLU A 234 8.69 3.61 -15.21
CA GLU A 234 8.35 4.54 -16.30
C GLU A 234 7.14 5.42 -15.98
N ASN A 235 6.43 5.16 -14.90
CA ASN A 235 5.19 5.84 -14.56
C ASN A 235 5.46 7.19 -13.88
N VAL A 236 5.65 8.23 -14.66
CA VAL A 236 5.92 9.61 -14.19
C VAL A 236 4.66 10.36 -13.73
N LEU A 237 3.59 9.66 -13.41
CA LEU A 237 2.34 10.23 -12.91
C LEU A 237 2.58 11.17 -11.71
N GLY A 238 1.96 12.34 -11.73
CA GLY A 238 2.05 13.34 -10.67
C GLY A 238 3.25 14.29 -10.78
N GLY A 239 4.06 14.15 -11.85
CA GLY A 239 5.25 14.95 -12.08
C GLY A 239 6.48 14.46 -11.31
N ASP A 240 7.57 15.21 -11.43
CA ASP A 240 8.91 14.78 -11.04
C ASP A 240 9.05 14.48 -9.54
N GLU A 241 8.56 15.36 -8.68
CA GLU A 241 8.65 15.15 -7.22
C GLU A 241 7.87 13.91 -6.76
N LYS A 242 6.63 13.76 -7.23
CA LYS A 242 5.79 12.62 -6.89
C LYS A 242 6.32 11.32 -7.47
N PHE A 243 6.89 11.37 -8.67
CA PHE A 243 7.58 10.23 -9.27
C PHE A 243 8.78 9.81 -8.42
N GLN A 244 9.67 10.74 -8.08
CA GLN A 244 10.87 10.45 -7.30
C GLN A 244 10.53 9.90 -5.92
N GLU A 245 9.57 10.53 -5.21
CA GLU A 245 9.08 10.06 -3.92
C GLU A 245 8.55 8.62 -4.02
N ARG A 246 7.66 8.37 -4.98
CA ARG A 246 7.04 7.05 -5.20
C ARG A 246 8.06 5.98 -5.53
N VAL A 247 9.01 6.28 -6.43
CA VAL A 247 10.06 5.34 -6.84
C VAL A 247 10.97 5.00 -5.66
N THR A 248 11.46 5.99 -4.93
CA THR A 248 12.45 5.77 -3.87
C THR A 248 11.84 5.22 -2.59
N ALA A 249 10.66 5.70 -2.18
CA ALA A 249 10.05 5.31 -0.92
C ALA A 249 9.17 4.04 -1.00
N HIS A 250 8.57 3.75 -2.15
CA HIS A 250 7.56 2.70 -2.28
C HIS A 250 7.90 1.64 -3.31
N LEU A 251 8.29 2.01 -4.52
CA LEU A 251 8.50 1.07 -5.62
C LEU A 251 9.79 0.25 -5.47
N ILE A 252 10.93 0.91 -5.29
CA ILE A 252 12.23 0.24 -5.20
C ILE A 252 12.28 -0.72 -4.01
N PRO A 253 11.86 -0.34 -2.79
CA PRO A 253 11.77 -1.28 -1.68
C PRO A 253 10.85 -2.47 -1.98
N CYS A 254 9.74 -2.24 -2.69
CA CYS A 254 8.81 -3.30 -3.11
C CYS A 254 9.49 -4.28 -4.10
N ILE A 255 10.14 -3.79 -5.15
CA ILE A 255 10.85 -4.63 -6.14
C ILE A 255 11.98 -5.42 -5.46
N ALA A 256 12.75 -4.79 -4.60
CA ALA A 256 13.85 -5.45 -3.89
C ALA A 256 13.32 -6.57 -2.97
N GLN A 257 12.26 -6.34 -2.24
CA GLN A 257 11.65 -7.35 -1.39
C GLN A 257 10.95 -8.44 -2.22
N PHE A 258 10.41 -8.09 -3.39
CA PHE A 258 9.89 -9.05 -4.37
C PHE A 258 10.96 -10.04 -4.81
N SER A 259 12.18 -9.58 -5.10
CA SER A 259 13.31 -10.45 -5.44
C SER A 259 13.64 -11.45 -4.31
N VAL A 260 13.58 -11.02 -3.06
CA VAL A 260 13.81 -11.88 -1.89
C VAL A 260 12.71 -12.94 -1.76
N ALA A 261 11.46 -12.54 -1.91
CA ALA A 261 10.31 -13.45 -1.77
C ALA A 261 10.27 -14.52 -2.88
N MET A 262 10.73 -14.21 -4.09
CA MET A 262 10.83 -15.18 -5.18
C MET A 262 11.78 -16.33 -4.85
N ALA A 263 12.92 -16.05 -4.23
CA ALA A 263 13.93 -17.00 -3.78
C ALA A 263 14.34 -18.07 -4.82
N ASP A 264 14.33 -17.70 -6.11
CA ASP A 264 14.56 -18.59 -7.25
C ASP A 264 15.28 -17.85 -8.38
N ASP A 265 16.43 -18.33 -8.79
CA ASP A 265 17.25 -17.73 -9.84
C ASP A 265 16.54 -17.75 -11.21
N SER A 266 15.67 -18.73 -11.46
CA SER A 266 14.85 -18.77 -12.69
C SER A 266 13.87 -17.59 -12.79
N LEU A 267 13.52 -16.97 -11.67
CA LEU A 267 12.70 -15.77 -11.60
C LEU A 267 13.52 -14.49 -11.46
N TRP A 268 14.70 -14.55 -10.83
CA TRP A 268 15.60 -13.39 -10.71
C TRP A 268 16.11 -12.92 -12.07
N LYS A 269 16.44 -13.84 -12.97
CA LYS A 269 16.91 -13.50 -14.33
C LYS A 269 15.90 -12.65 -15.10
N PRO A 270 14.64 -13.08 -15.31
CA PRO A 270 13.65 -12.24 -15.98
C PRO A 270 13.37 -10.92 -15.25
N LEU A 271 13.37 -10.89 -13.89
CA LEU A 271 13.23 -9.64 -13.14
C LEU A 271 14.39 -8.68 -13.45
N ASN A 272 15.62 -9.16 -13.32
CA ASN A 272 16.83 -8.37 -13.60
C ASN A 272 16.81 -7.82 -15.03
N TYR A 273 16.50 -8.67 -16.01
CA TYR A 273 16.41 -8.27 -17.41
C TYR A 273 15.35 -7.17 -17.64
N GLN A 274 14.18 -7.28 -17.03
CA GLN A 274 13.14 -6.25 -17.12
C GLN A 274 13.59 -4.90 -16.54
N ILE A 275 14.31 -4.91 -15.43
CA ILE A 275 14.89 -3.70 -14.85
C ILE A 275 15.98 -3.15 -15.76
N LEU A 276 16.87 -4.00 -16.29
CA LEU A 276 17.93 -3.61 -17.23
C LEU A 276 17.38 -2.96 -18.50
N LEU A 277 16.25 -3.41 -19.01
CA LEU A 277 15.61 -2.75 -20.16
C LEU A 277 15.24 -1.30 -19.88
N LYS A 278 14.92 -0.93 -18.63
CA LYS A 278 14.63 0.45 -18.23
C LYS A 278 15.88 1.35 -18.22
N THR A 279 17.07 0.78 -18.16
CA THR A 279 18.34 1.54 -18.30
C THR A 279 18.58 2.06 -19.73
N ARG A 280 17.83 1.57 -20.72
CA ARG A 280 17.83 2.05 -22.10
C ARG A 280 16.66 2.95 -22.44
N HIS A 281 15.89 3.38 -21.45
CA HIS A 281 14.76 4.27 -21.65
C HIS A 281 15.22 5.66 -22.12
N SER A 282 14.42 6.34 -22.94
CA SER A 282 14.72 7.68 -23.46
C SER A 282 14.85 8.75 -22.35
N SER A 283 14.08 8.61 -21.26
CA SER A 283 14.12 9.52 -20.12
C SER A 283 15.28 9.18 -19.17
N PRO A 284 16.20 10.14 -18.90
CA PRO A 284 17.30 9.92 -17.94
C PRO A 284 16.79 9.61 -16.52
N LYS A 285 15.63 10.15 -16.13
CA LYS A 285 15.00 9.84 -14.83
C LYS A 285 14.64 8.38 -14.67
N VAL A 286 14.15 7.76 -15.74
CA VAL A 286 13.83 6.33 -15.75
C VAL A 286 15.12 5.50 -15.72
N ARG A 287 16.14 5.87 -16.49
CA ARG A 287 17.46 5.21 -16.46
C ARG A 287 18.08 5.28 -15.05
N PHE A 288 18.02 6.44 -14.42
CA PHE A 288 18.48 6.65 -13.06
C PHE A 288 17.72 5.78 -12.05
N ALA A 289 16.38 5.76 -12.13
CA ALA A 289 15.53 4.92 -11.27
C ALA A 289 15.84 3.42 -11.44
N ALA A 290 16.11 2.97 -12.67
CA ALA A 290 16.50 1.58 -12.94
C ALA A 290 17.83 1.21 -12.27
N LEU A 291 18.83 2.11 -12.26
CA LEU A 291 20.07 1.90 -11.53
C LEU A 291 19.86 1.77 -10.03
N LEU A 292 18.98 2.61 -9.44
CA LEU A 292 18.62 2.50 -8.03
C LEU A 292 17.93 1.17 -7.72
N ALA A 293 17.05 0.71 -8.61
CA ALA A 293 16.39 -0.59 -8.46
C ALA A 293 17.37 -1.76 -8.52
N LEU A 294 18.32 -1.74 -9.46
CA LEU A 294 19.36 -2.76 -9.59
C LEU A 294 20.19 -2.89 -8.32
N ILE A 295 20.68 -1.76 -7.79
CA ILE A 295 21.53 -1.80 -6.60
C ILE A 295 20.77 -2.27 -5.37
N GLU A 296 19.51 -1.87 -5.21
CA GLU A 296 18.71 -2.31 -4.08
C GLU A 296 18.38 -3.81 -4.15
N VAL A 297 18.10 -4.34 -5.35
CA VAL A 297 17.97 -5.79 -5.57
C VAL A 297 19.27 -6.50 -5.23
N ALA A 298 20.42 -5.98 -5.68
CA ALA A 298 21.72 -6.58 -5.38
C ALA A 298 22.02 -6.57 -3.86
N GLN A 299 21.71 -5.48 -3.16
CA GLN A 299 21.86 -5.39 -1.70
C GLN A 299 21.03 -6.44 -0.96
N LYS A 300 19.84 -6.73 -1.45
CA LYS A 300 18.94 -7.75 -0.86
C LYS A 300 19.39 -9.17 -1.20
N LEU A 301 19.78 -9.44 -2.43
CA LEU A 301 20.20 -10.77 -2.88
C LEU A 301 21.62 -11.11 -2.46
N LYS A 302 22.46 -10.10 -2.21
CA LYS A 302 23.87 -10.26 -1.82
C LYS A 302 24.63 -11.16 -2.81
N GLU A 303 25.31 -12.19 -2.34
CA GLU A 303 26.09 -13.14 -3.15
C GLU A 303 25.25 -13.82 -4.24
N ASN A 304 23.94 -13.98 -4.02
CA ASN A 304 23.05 -14.54 -5.03
C ASN A 304 22.94 -13.66 -6.29
N TYR A 305 23.27 -12.36 -6.20
CA TYR A 305 23.29 -11.48 -7.37
C TYR A 305 24.39 -11.84 -8.38
N LEU A 306 25.42 -12.61 -7.99
CA LEU A 306 26.48 -13.08 -8.90
C LEU A 306 25.94 -13.77 -10.15
N VAL A 307 24.85 -14.50 -10.04
CA VAL A 307 24.24 -15.20 -11.20
C VAL A 307 23.61 -14.24 -12.23
N LEU A 308 23.37 -12.98 -11.83
CA LEU A 308 22.78 -11.91 -12.64
C LEU A 308 23.84 -10.95 -13.21
N LEU A 309 25.02 -10.95 -12.64
CA LEU A 309 26.09 -10.01 -13.00
C LEU A 309 26.49 -10.07 -14.48
N PRO A 310 26.69 -11.25 -15.10
CA PRO A 310 27.07 -11.32 -16.52
C PRO A 310 26.06 -10.66 -17.47
N GLU A 311 24.76 -10.71 -17.13
CA GLU A 311 23.72 -10.05 -17.89
C GLU A 311 23.72 -8.53 -17.65
N SER A 312 24.07 -8.09 -16.44
CA SER A 312 24.05 -6.68 -16.04
C SER A 312 25.22 -5.86 -16.60
N ILE A 313 26.39 -6.48 -16.77
CA ILE A 313 27.62 -5.80 -17.21
C ILE A 313 27.45 -5.01 -18.52
N PRO A 314 26.90 -5.59 -19.61
CA PRO A 314 26.76 -4.84 -20.87
C PRO A 314 25.90 -3.58 -20.74
N PHE A 315 24.85 -3.63 -19.93
CA PHE A 315 23.94 -2.48 -19.69
C PHE A 315 24.63 -1.40 -18.85
N LEU A 316 25.40 -1.80 -17.84
CA LEU A 316 26.17 -0.85 -17.02
C LEU A 316 27.29 -0.21 -17.84
N ALA A 317 27.95 -0.95 -18.73
CA ALA A 317 28.97 -0.42 -19.63
C ALA A 317 28.39 0.68 -20.55
N GLU A 318 27.20 0.49 -21.09
CA GLU A 318 26.51 1.51 -21.90
C GLU A 318 26.25 2.79 -21.07
N LEU A 319 25.84 2.67 -19.82
CA LEU A 319 25.53 3.81 -18.95
C LEU A 319 26.76 4.53 -18.39
N MET A 320 27.95 3.96 -18.51
CA MET A 320 29.20 4.67 -18.16
C MET A 320 29.53 5.79 -19.15
N GLU A 321 28.92 5.78 -20.32
CA GLU A 321 29.04 6.82 -21.36
C GLU A 321 27.67 7.50 -21.61
N ASP A 322 26.80 7.56 -20.57
CA ASP A 322 25.48 8.17 -20.71
C ASP A 322 25.58 9.67 -20.97
N GLU A 323 24.74 10.17 -21.86
CA GLU A 323 24.66 11.60 -22.20
C GLU A 323 24.25 12.51 -21.02
N CYS A 324 23.61 11.93 -20.00
CA CYS A 324 23.20 12.59 -18.77
C CYS A 324 24.24 12.30 -17.66
N GLU A 325 24.95 13.36 -17.24
CA GLU A 325 26.00 13.26 -16.22
C GLU A 325 25.50 12.63 -14.91
N GLU A 326 24.27 12.90 -14.48
CA GLU A 326 23.70 12.32 -13.26
C GLU A 326 23.52 10.81 -13.37
N VAL A 327 23.15 10.31 -14.57
CA VAL A 327 22.99 8.89 -14.84
C VAL A 327 24.35 8.20 -14.87
N GLU A 328 25.35 8.81 -15.55
CA GLU A 328 26.73 8.32 -15.59
C GLU A 328 27.32 8.20 -14.17
N GLN A 329 27.22 9.26 -13.37
CA GLN A 329 27.69 9.26 -11.98
C GLN A 329 26.97 8.23 -11.12
N GLN A 330 25.66 8.04 -11.30
CA GLN A 330 24.92 7.01 -10.59
C GLN A 330 25.35 5.60 -11.05
N CYS A 331 25.66 5.41 -12.32
CA CYS A 331 26.19 4.15 -12.83
C CYS A 331 27.53 3.80 -12.17
N GLN A 332 28.45 4.76 -12.09
CA GLN A 332 29.74 4.59 -11.41
C GLN A 332 29.57 4.21 -9.94
N LYS A 333 28.65 4.88 -9.22
CA LYS A 333 28.31 4.53 -7.83
C LYS A 333 27.71 3.14 -7.73
N THR A 334 26.85 2.75 -8.65
CA THR A 334 26.22 1.42 -8.69
C THR A 334 27.28 0.34 -8.87
N ILE A 335 28.24 0.51 -9.77
CA ILE A 335 29.36 -0.42 -9.98
C ILE A 335 30.19 -0.56 -8.70
N GLN A 336 30.59 0.56 -8.07
CA GLN A 336 31.34 0.55 -6.81
C GLN A 336 30.60 -0.19 -5.69
N GLN A 337 29.29 0.02 -5.58
CA GLN A 337 28.48 -0.69 -4.59
C GLN A 337 28.35 -2.19 -4.90
N LEU A 338 28.23 -2.57 -6.17
CA LEU A 338 28.25 -3.98 -6.58
C LEU A 338 29.58 -4.65 -6.22
N GLU A 339 30.72 -3.99 -6.45
CA GLU A 339 32.04 -4.49 -6.03
C GLU A 339 32.08 -4.77 -4.53
N VAL A 340 31.53 -3.87 -3.71
CA VAL A 340 31.49 -4.05 -2.25
C VAL A 340 30.55 -5.21 -1.86
N ILE A 341 29.40 -5.34 -2.49
CA ILE A 341 28.41 -6.38 -2.19
C ILE A 341 28.94 -7.76 -2.57
N LEU A 342 29.58 -7.86 -3.74
CA LEU A 342 30.03 -9.12 -4.31
C LEU A 342 31.45 -9.51 -3.84
N GLY A 343 32.21 -8.56 -3.28
CA GLY A 343 33.56 -8.77 -2.81
C GLY A 343 34.58 -8.96 -3.93
N GLU A 344 34.25 -8.60 -5.17
CA GLU A 344 35.08 -8.75 -6.36
C GLU A 344 35.23 -7.43 -7.11
N PRO A 345 36.44 -7.09 -7.62
CA PRO A 345 36.62 -5.93 -8.48
C PRO A 345 35.97 -6.17 -9.85
N LEU A 346 35.15 -5.24 -10.31
CA LEU A 346 34.44 -5.34 -11.58
C LEU A 346 35.15 -4.61 -12.73
N GLN A 347 36.24 -3.89 -12.46
CA GLN A 347 37.00 -3.10 -13.47
C GLN A 347 37.48 -3.93 -14.64
N SER A 348 37.72 -5.24 -14.48
CA SER A 348 38.12 -6.13 -15.56
C SER A 348 37.03 -6.50 -16.55
N TYR A 349 35.77 -6.14 -16.24
CA TYR A 349 34.61 -6.42 -17.05
C TYR A 349 34.18 -5.22 -17.90
N PHE A 350 34.74 -4.02 -17.67
CA PHE A 350 34.45 -2.75 -18.38
C PHE A 350 35.65 -2.26 -19.24
#